data_4495654a257a4f1cceadf31a5ab81afa
#
_entry.id   4495654a257a4f1cceadf31a5ab81afa
#
_cell.length_a   1.000
_cell.length_b   1.000
_cell.length_c   1.000
_cell.angle_alpha   90.00
_cell.angle_beta   90.00
_cell.angle_gamma   90.00
#
_symmetry.space_group_name_H-M   'P 1'
#
loop_
_entity.id
_entity.type
_entity.pdbx_description
1 polymer ?
#
loop_
_entity_poly.entity_id
_entity_poly.type
_entity_poly.pdbx_seq_one_letter_code
_entity_poly.pdbx_strand_id
1 'polypeptide(L)'
;MAEKLTPEKIEEIAKNFEKIQEGKLPIIKGEKETVTEKIDPKILQAKKEEKRLLPLIKPSDPRLLMQIAPFIDDTLKEFNFKDRVELSKVMYDTMVKYGGIGLSANQVGLPYRMFIMGGHPSIENGKIRSVFNPLINDVSKETVSMKEGCLSFPFLFLSITRPKWC
;
A
#
# COMPACT_ATOMS: atom_id res chain seq x y z
N MET A 1 4.27 -2.11 -26.89
CA MET A 1 4.22 -3.56 -26.64
C MET A 1 4.57 -3.78 -25.18
N ALA A 2 3.71 -4.45 -24.43
CA ALA A 2 4.00 -4.78 -23.02
C ALA A 2 5.08 -5.88 -23.01
N GLU A 3 6.19 -5.63 -22.31
CA GLU A 3 7.25 -6.60 -22.12
C GLU A 3 6.70 -7.80 -21.31
N LYS A 4 6.73 -8.98 -21.91
CA LYS A 4 6.28 -10.19 -21.19
C LYS A 4 7.27 -10.49 -20.07
N LEU A 5 6.77 -10.63 -18.85
CA LEU A 5 7.56 -11.07 -17.71
C LEU A 5 8.13 -12.48 -17.99
N THR A 6 9.44 -12.60 -17.92
CA THR A 6 10.09 -13.92 -17.99
C THR A 6 9.96 -14.65 -16.66
N PRO A 7 9.95 -16.01 -16.66
CA PRO A 7 9.91 -16.81 -15.44
C PRO A 7 10.99 -16.41 -14.41
N GLU A 8 12.20 -16.09 -14.89
CA GLU A 8 13.35 -15.66 -14.07
C GLU A 8 13.05 -14.35 -13.33
N LYS A 9 12.41 -13.38 -14.01
CA LYS A 9 12.05 -12.10 -13.44
C LYS A 9 10.93 -12.24 -12.39
N ILE A 10 10.03 -13.20 -12.58
CA ILE A 10 8.98 -13.55 -11.61
C ILE A 10 9.61 -14.16 -10.35
N GLU A 11 10.59 -15.04 -10.49
CA GLU A 11 11.29 -15.66 -9.37
C GLU A 11 12.14 -14.65 -8.58
N GLU A 12 12.81 -13.74 -9.26
CA GLU A 12 13.56 -12.63 -8.63
C GLU A 12 12.61 -11.72 -7.80
N ILE A 13 11.45 -11.38 -8.35
CA ILE A 13 10.42 -10.60 -7.64
C ILE A 13 9.95 -11.34 -6.39
N ALA A 14 9.72 -12.65 -6.48
CA ALA A 14 9.28 -13.47 -5.34
C ALA A 14 10.34 -13.51 -4.23
N LYS A 15 11.62 -13.70 -4.57
CA LYS A 15 12.75 -13.69 -3.61
C LYS A 15 12.92 -12.32 -2.92
N ASN A 16 12.75 -11.24 -3.67
CA ASN A 16 12.83 -9.90 -3.12
C ASN A 16 11.65 -9.57 -2.21
N PHE A 17 10.47 -10.11 -2.52
CA PHE A 17 9.27 -9.98 -1.67
C PHE A 17 9.47 -10.65 -0.29
N GLU A 18 10.08 -11.84 -0.25
CA GLU A 18 10.40 -12.51 1.01
C GLU A 18 11.40 -11.70 1.86
N LYS A 19 12.43 -11.11 1.24
CA LYS A 19 13.39 -10.24 1.94
C LYS A 19 12.76 -8.99 2.54
N ILE A 20 11.76 -8.40 1.88
CA ILE A 20 11.02 -7.25 2.41
C ILE A 20 10.21 -7.65 3.65
N GLN A 21 9.56 -8.80 3.61
CA GLN A 21 8.77 -9.29 4.75
C GLN A 21 9.65 -9.61 5.96
N GLU A 22 10.88 -10.05 5.74
CA GLU A 22 11.86 -10.33 6.79
C GLU A 22 12.58 -9.08 7.33
N GLY A 23 12.31 -7.89 6.78
CA GLY A 23 12.95 -6.63 7.19
C GLY A 23 14.44 -6.52 6.82
N LYS A 24 14.92 -7.33 5.88
CA LYS A 24 16.34 -7.45 5.50
C LYS A 24 16.76 -6.64 4.28
N LEU A 25 15.97 -5.64 3.86
CA LEU A 25 16.38 -4.78 2.75
C LEU A 25 17.48 -3.80 3.19
N PRO A 26 18.49 -3.57 2.33
CA PRO A 26 19.48 -2.54 2.58
C PRO A 26 18.79 -1.16 2.56
N ILE A 27 18.95 -0.42 3.66
CA ILE A 27 18.54 0.99 3.74
C ILE A 27 19.42 1.76 2.75
N ILE A 28 18.80 2.40 1.77
CA ILE A 28 19.51 3.38 0.93
C ILE A 28 19.89 4.53 1.86
N LYS A 29 21.19 4.65 2.13
CA LYS A 29 21.74 5.72 2.98
C LYS A 29 21.60 7.04 2.22
N GLY A 30 20.58 7.82 2.54
CA GLY A 30 20.59 9.27 2.34
C GLY A 30 21.40 9.91 3.46
N GLU A 31 22.11 10.98 3.14
CA GLU A 31 23.05 11.68 4.04
C GLU A 31 22.39 12.09 5.37
N LYS A 32 23.16 11.88 6.46
CA LYS A 32 22.74 12.23 7.82
C LYS A 32 22.97 13.72 8.06
N GLU A 33 21.91 14.50 8.19
CA GLU A 33 21.96 15.68 9.05
C GLU A 33 21.65 15.26 10.49
N THR A 34 22.64 15.35 11.36
CA THR A 34 22.50 15.08 12.79
C THR A 34 21.90 16.32 13.48
N VAL A 35 20.59 16.31 13.68
CA VAL A 35 19.92 17.19 14.65
C VAL A 35 19.90 16.44 15.98
N THR A 36 20.82 16.79 16.89
CA THR A 36 20.81 16.28 18.27
C THR A 36 19.91 17.16 19.13
N GLU A 37 18.60 16.96 19.07
CA GLU A 37 17.73 17.40 20.15
C GLU A 37 17.67 16.32 21.23
N LYS A 38 17.99 16.73 22.47
CA LYS A 38 17.86 15.87 23.66
C LYS A 38 16.37 15.64 23.93
N ILE A 39 15.86 14.50 23.49
CA ILE A 39 14.48 14.09 23.77
C ILE A 39 14.40 13.70 25.26
N ASP A 40 13.48 14.33 26.00
CA ASP A 40 13.21 14.04 27.40
C ASP A 40 12.85 12.53 27.56
N PRO A 41 13.55 11.77 28.45
CA PRO A 41 13.30 10.35 28.67
C PRO A 41 11.85 10.04 29.07
N LYS A 42 11.10 10.99 29.61
CA LYS A 42 9.69 10.81 29.96
C LYS A 42 8.76 10.74 28.75
N ILE A 43 9.17 11.28 27.59
CA ILE A 43 8.40 11.17 26.33
C ILE A 43 8.56 9.76 25.72
N LEU A 44 9.67 9.08 26.02
CA LEU A 44 9.93 7.70 25.57
C LEU A 44 9.09 6.64 26.31
N GLN A 45 8.44 7.00 27.43
CA GLN A 45 7.56 6.11 28.20
C GLN A 45 6.07 6.22 27.83
N ALA A 46 5.67 7.14 26.93
CA ALA A 46 4.36 7.02 26.29
C ALA A 46 4.31 5.63 25.63
N LYS A 47 3.46 4.73 26.17
CA LYS A 47 3.23 3.38 25.65
C LYS A 47 3.22 3.45 24.13
N LYS A 48 4.26 2.87 23.50
CA LYS A 48 4.30 2.64 22.06
C LYS A 48 3.11 1.72 21.79
N GLU A 49 1.96 2.28 21.43
CA GLU A 49 0.84 1.47 20.97
C GLU A 49 1.40 0.61 19.85
N GLU A 50 1.41 -0.68 20.06
CA GLU A 50 1.92 -1.63 19.09
C GLU A 50 1.04 -1.50 17.85
N LYS A 51 1.58 -0.86 16.82
CA LYS A 51 0.82 -0.57 15.60
C LYS A 51 0.42 -1.90 14.97
N ARG A 52 -0.87 -2.15 14.88
CA ARG A 52 -1.39 -3.28 14.11
C ARG A 52 -1.00 -3.06 12.64
N LEU A 53 -0.28 -4.03 12.06
CA LEU A 53 0.14 -4.01 10.67
C LEU A 53 -0.32 -5.29 9.98
N LEU A 54 -0.70 -5.19 8.73
CA LEU A 54 -1.15 -6.33 7.93
C LEU A 54 -0.02 -6.79 6.99
N PRO A 55 0.19 -8.11 6.83
CA PRO A 55 1.14 -8.60 5.85
C PRO A 55 0.59 -8.43 4.44
N LEU A 56 1.45 -8.08 3.47
CA LEU A 56 1.11 -8.20 2.07
C LEU A 56 0.98 -9.67 1.70
N ILE A 57 -0.04 -10.03 0.94
CA ILE A 57 -0.18 -11.38 0.42
C ILE A 57 0.75 -11.58 -0.79
N LYS A 58 1.14 -12.85 -1.04
CA LYS A 58 2.08 -13.19 -2.10
C LYS A 58 1.52 -12.83 -3.49
N PRO A 59 2.39 -12.50 -4.47
CA PRO A 59 1.95 -12.20 -5.84
C PRO A 59 1.14 -13.31 -6.51
N SER A 60 1.37 -14.56 -6.11
CA SER A 60 0.64 -15.75 -6.61
C SER A 60 -0.68 -16.02 -5.90
N ASP A 61 -1.04 -15.23 -4.88
CA ASP A 61 -2.29 -15.44 -4.14
C ASP A 61 -3.49 -15.09 -5.01
N PRO A 62 -4.44 -16.04 -5.21
CA PRO A 62 -5.59 -15.83 -6.08
C PRO A 62 -6.51 -14.68 -5.61
N ARG A 63 -6.47 -14.30 -4.33
CA ARG A 63 -7.25 -13.18 -3.78
C ARG A 63 -6.91 -11.84 -4.43
N LEU A 64 -5.73 -11.69 -5.02
CA LEU A 64 -5.37 -10.49 -5.76
C LEU A 64 -6.20 -10.28 -7.03
N LEU A 65 -6.69 -11.38 -7.62
CA LEU A 65 -7.42 -11.38 -8.89
C LEU A 65 -8.94 -11.60 -8.71
N MET A 66 -9.38 -11.86 -7.48
CA MET A 66 -10.81 -12.10 -7.21
C MET A 66 -11.61 -10.82 -7.35
N GLN A 67 -12.82 -10.96 -7.90
CA GLN A 67 -13.82 -9.90 -7.81
C GLN A 67 -14.29 -9.77 -6.36
N ILE A 68 -14.19 -8.56 -5.81
CA ILE A 68 -14.53 -8.28 -4.42
C ILE A 68 -15.93 -7.69 -4.34
N ALA A 69 -16.76 -8.27 -3.48
CA ALA A 69 -18.10 -7.79 -3.18
C ALA A 69 -18.07 -6.36 -2.59
N PRO A 70 -19.15 -5.59 -2.69
CA PRO A 70 -19.25 -4.31 -2.00
C PRO A 70 -18.97 -4.44 -0.51
N PHE A 71 -18.21 -3.47 0.02
CA PHE A 71 -17.95 -3.38 1.44
C PHE A 71 -19.21 -3.03 2.22
N ILE A 72 -19.44 -3.74 3.32
CA ILE A 72 -20.48 -3.47 4.32
C ILE A 72 -19.87 -3.47 5.72
N ASP A 73 -20.32 -2.59 6.61
CA ASP A 73 -19.71 -2.39 7.94
C ASP A 73 -19.78 -3.63 8.84
N ASP A 74 -20.82 -4.45 8.67
CA ASP A 74 -21.01 -5.67 9.48
C ASP A 74 -19.86 -6.66 9.34
N THR A 75 -19.18 -6.68 8.19
CA THR A 75 -18.04 -7.56 7.92
C THR A 75 -16.76 -7.15 8.67
N LEU A 76 -16.69 -5.93 9.23
CA LEU A 76 -15.52 -5.47 9.97
C LEU A 76 -15.16 -6.36 11.16
N LYS A 77 -16.17 -6.87 11.86
CA LYS A 77 -16.00 -7.73 13.04
C LYS A 77 -15.35 -9.07 12.71
N GLU A 78 -15.57 -9.60 11.50
CA GLU A 78 -14.98 -10.87 11.04
C GLU A 78 -13.46 -10.80 10.97
N PHE A 79 -12.93 -9.58 10.75
CA PHE A 79 -11.49 -9.31 10.66
C PHE A 79 -10.97 -8.51 11.86
N ASN A 80 -11.73 -8.48 12.98
CA ASN A 80 -11.38 -7.79 14.21
C ASN A 80 -11.10 -6.29 14.02
N PHE A 81 -11.93 -5.60 13.26
CA PHE A 81 -11.96 -4.13 13.18
C PHE A 81 -13.19 -3.60 13.89
N LYS A 82 -13.01 -2.57 14.68
CA LYS A 82 -14.07 -1.88 15.41
C LYS A 82 -14.96 -1.07 14.47
N ASP A 83 -14.33 -0.31 13.58
CA ASP A 83 -14.98 0.63 12.67
C ASP A 83 -14.10 0.94 11.45
N ARG A 84 -14.62 1.73 10.51
CA ARG A 84 -13.89 2.17 9.30
C ARG A 84 -12.66 3.02 9.63
N VAL A 85 -12.66 3.74 10.74
CA VAL A 85 -11.55 4.60 11.14
C VAL A 85 -10.34 3.75 11.54
N GLU A 86 -10.57 2.71 12.36
CA GLU A 86 -9.52 1.76 12.71
C GLU A 86 -8.99 1.01 11.48
N LEU A 87 -9.87 0.51 10.61
CA LEU A 87 -9.47 -0.12 9.37
C LEU A 87 -8.60 0.81 8.51
N SER A 88 -9.05 2.06 8.33
CA SER A 88 -8.29 3.06 7.55
C SER A 88 -6.93 3.36 8.16
N LYS A 89 -6.84 3.46 9.49
CA LYS A 89 -5.57 3.68 10.20
C LYS A 89 -4.62 2.50 10.00
N VAL A 90 -5.10 1.27 10.18
CA VAL A 90 -4.28 0.06 9.99
C VAL A 90 -3.81 -0.09 8.55
N MET A 91 -4.68 0.19 7.58
CA MET A 91 -4.33 0.20 6.16
C MET A 91 -3.28 1.26 5.84
N TYR A 92 -3.42 2.47 6.40
CA TYR A 92 -2.44 3.55 6.23
C TYR A 92 -1.08 3.19 6.83
N ASP A 93 -1.05 2.75 8.08
CA ASP A 93 0.19 2.36 8.75
C ASP A 93 0.89 1.21 7.99
N THR A 94 0.12 0.27 7.45
CA THR A 94 0.60 -0.81 6.59
C THR A 94 1.18 -0.28 5.27
N MET A 95 0.46 0.59 4.58
CA MET A 95 0.90 1.23 3.34
C MET A 95 2.24 1.94 3.53
N VAL A 96 2.36 2.75 4.59
CA VAL A 96 3.60 3.48 4.93
C VAL A 96 4.74 2.53 5.25
N LYS A 97 4.49 1.46 6.00
CA LYS A 97 5.50 0.43 6.31
C LYS A 97 6.16 -0.13 5.04
N TYR A 98 5.37 -0.35 4.00
CA TYR A 98 5.86 -0.91 2.74
C TYR A 98 6.31 0.15 1.73
N GLY A 99 6.32 1.44 2.11
CA GLY A 99 6.76 2.54 1.24
C GLY A 99 5.80 2.85 0.10
N GLY A 100 4.52 2.51 0.25
CA GLY A 100 3.48 2.76 -0.75
C GLY A 100 2.87 4.15 -0.66
N ILE A 101 2.25 4.57 -1.74
CA ILE A 101 1.42 5.77 -1.86
C ILE A 101 -0.07 5.42 -2.05
N GLY A 102 -0.36 4.12 -2.16
CA GLY A 102 -1.69 3.53 -2.25
C GLY A 102 -1.64 2.06 -1.85
N LEU A 103 -2.73 1.56 -1.29
CA LEU A 103 -2.88 0.16 -0.87
C LEU A 103 -4.35 -0.25 -0.95
N SER A 104 -4.65 -1.29 -1.70
CA SER A 104 -5.98 -1.90 -1.76
C SER A 104 -6.12 -2.99 -0.70
N ALA A 105 -7.32 -3.18 -0.16
CA ALA A 105 -7.57 -4.12 0.92
C ALA A 105 -7.26 -5.58 0.55
N ASN A 106 -7.50 -5.98 -0.68
CA ASN A 106 -7.17 -7.33 -1.16
C ASN A 106 -5.66 -7.62 -1.17
N GLN A 107 -4.80 -6.58 -1.28
CA GLN A 107 -3.34 -6.76 -1.21
C GLN A 107 -2.85 -7.22 0.17
N VAL A 108 -3.66 -7.05 1.20
CA VAL A 108 -3.41 -7.51 2.57
C VAL A 108 -4.38 -8.63 3.00
N GLY A 109 -5.03 -9.26 2.03
CA GLY A 109 -5.92 -10.41 2.24
C GLY A 109 -7.31 -10.08 2.77
N LEU A 110 -7.68 -8.79 2.87
CA LEU A 110 -9.01 -8.38 3.29
C LEU A 110 -9.97 -8.36 2.09
N PRO A 111 -11.14 -9.00 2.18
CA PRO A 111 -12.12 -9.06 1.08
C PRO A 111 -12.98 -7.79 1.01
N TYR A 112 -12.37 -6.62 1.14
CA TYR A 112 -13.07 -5.34 1.16
C TYR A 112 -12.85 -4.56 -0.14
N ARG A 113 -13.94 -4.11 -0.75
CA ARG A 113 -13.87 -3.21 -1.90
C ARG A 113 -13.57 -1.80 -1.42
N MET A 114 -12.32 -1.61 -0.99
CA MET A 114 -11.79 -0.34 -0.53
C MET A 114 -10.28 -0.24 -0.83
N PHE A 115 -9.80 0.97 -0.88
CA PHE A 115 -8.37 1.27 -0.89
C PHE A 115 -8.07 2.53 -0.10
N ILE A 116 -6.80 2.72 0.23
CA ILE A 116 -6.26 3.93 0.80
C ILE A 116 -5.20 4.52 -0.13
N MET A 117 -5.10 5.85 -0.18
CA MET A 117 -4.09 6.55 -0.96
C MET A 117 -3.69 7.85 -0.28
N GLY A 118 -2.52 8.37 -0.65
CA GLY A 118 -2.03 9.67 -0.15
C GLY A 118 -0.82 9.54 0.74
N GLY A 119 -0.63 10.56 1.61
CA GLY A 119 0.54 10.64 2.49
C GLY A 119 1.82 11.09 1.79
N HIS A 120 1.83 11.23 0.46
CA HIS A 120 2.95 11.77 -0.31
C HIS A 120 2.65 13.22 -0.73
N PRO A 121 3.61 14.16 -0.61
CA PRO A 121 3.38 15.57 -0.91
C PRO A 121 2.83 15.85 -2.32
N SER A 122 3.20 15.03 -3.30
CA SER A 122 2.70 15.16 -4.69
C SER A 122 1.25 14.68 -4.89
N ILE A 123 0.63 14.07 -3.86
CA ILE A 123 -0.75 13.59 -3.90
C ILE A 123 -1.57 14.46 -2.96
N GLU A 124 -2.37 15.36 -3.51
CA GLU A 124 -3.25 16.26 -2.77
C GLU A 124 -2.60 16.92 -1.54
N ASN A 125 -1.35 17.36 -1.67
CA ASN A 125 -0.57 17.97 -0.57
C ASN A 125 -0.42 17.04 0.66
N GLY A 126 -0.25 15.76 0.44
CA GLY A 126 -0.06 14.78 1.51
C GLY A 126 -1.34 14.32 2.19
N LYS A 127 -2.51 14.71 1.72
CA LYS A 127 -3.79 14.23 2.26
C LYS A 127 -3.92 12.72 2.09
N ILE A 128 -4.55 12.10 3.08
CA ILE A 128 -4.84 10.68 3.08
C ILE A 128 -6.32 10.50 2.80
N ARG A 129 -6.65 9.60 1.89
CA ARG A 129 -8.03 9.23 1.56
C ARG A 129 -8.24 7.75 1.70
N SER A 130 -9.33 7.37 2.37
CA SER A 130 -9.89 6.01 2.35
C SER A 130 -11.12 6.04 1.46
N VAL A 131 -11.14 5.20 0.45
CA VAL A 131 -12.23 5.12 -0.52
C VAL A 131 -12.91 3.77 -0.38
N PHE A 132 -14.20 3.78 -0.03
CA PHE A 132 -15.03 2.60 0.12
C PHE A 132 -15.99 2.47 -1.06
N ASN A 133 -16.13 1.28 -1.58
CA ASN A 133 -16.99 0.98 -2.73
C ASN A 133 -16.75 1.93 -3.91
N PRO A 134 -15.50 2.08 -4.38
CA PRO A 134 -15.21 2.98 -5.49
C PRO A 134 -16.00 2.59 -6.74
N LEU A 135 -16.47 3.63 -7.45
CA LEU A 135 -17.11 3.51 -8.75
C LEU A 135 -16.54 4.60 -9.65
N ILE A 136 -16.06 4.20 -10.83
CA ILE A 136 -15.64 5.14 -11.85
C ILE A 136 -16.88 5.54 -12.66
N ASN A 137 -17.28 6.80 -12.56
CA ASN A 137 -18.45 7.32 -13.26
C ASN A 137 -18.10 7.91 -14.62
N ASP A 138 -16.91 8.51 -14.73
CA ASP A 138 -16.44 9.14 -15.95
C ASP A 138 -14.91 9.14 -16.01
N VAL A 139 -14.35 9.23 -17.22
CA VAL A 139 -12.90 9.29 -17.47
C VAL A 139 -12.59 10.25 -18.61
N SER A 140 -11.41 10.87 -18.57
CA SER A 140 -10.96 11.72 -19.67
C SER A 140 -10.71 10.92 -20.96
N LYS A 141 -10.98 11.56 -22.10
CA LYS A 141 -10.55 11.05 -23.44
C LYS A 141 -9.03 11.17 -23.61
N GLU A 142 -8.44 12.20 -23.00
CA GLU A 142 -6.99 12.37 -22.98
C GLU A 142 -6.35 11.30 -22.10
N THR A 143 -5.20 10.78 -22.56
CA THR A 143 -4.44 9.79 -21.84
C THR A 143 -3.05 10.31 -21.48
N VAL A 144 -2.47 9.72 -20.43
CA VAL A 144 -1.10 9.97 -19.97
C VAL A 144 -0.41 8.64 -19.74
N SER A 145 0.86 8.55 -20.12
CA SER A 145 1.70 7.39 -19.83
C SER A 145 2.58 7.70 -18.62
N MET A 146 2.52 6.83 -17.61
CA MET A 146 3.26 6.98 -16.36
C MET A 146 3.95 5.66 -16.01
N LYS A 147 5.07 5.75 -15.27
CA LYS A 147 5.65 4.60 -14.59
C LYS A 147 4.84 4.29 -13.34
N GLU A 148 4.29 3.09 -13.29
CA GLU A 148 3.53 2.60 -12.15
C GLU A 148 4.20 1.38 -11.52
N GLY A 149 4.20 1.31 -10.20
CA GLY A 149 4.61 0.17 -9.40
C GLY A 149 3.46 -0.38 -8.58
N CYS A 150 3.64 -1.56 -8.02
CA CYS A 150 2.65 -2.19 -7.16
C CYS A 150 3.35 -2.82 -5.95
N LEU A 151 2.82 -2.60 -4.74
CA LEU A 151 3.37 -3.19 -3.52
C LEU A 151 3.32 -4.73 -3.53
N SER A 152 2.35 -5.32 -4.23
CA SER A 152 2.29 -6.78 -4.42
C SER A 152 3.33 -7.33 -5.39
N PHE A 153 3.97 -6.45 -6.20
CA PHE A 153 5.03 -6.79 -7.15
C PHE A 153 6.20 -5.84 -6.97
N PRO A 154 6.96 -5.95 -5.86
CA PRO A 154 8.03 -5.03 -5.56
C PRO A 154 9.11 -5.04 -6.65
N PHE A 155 9.66 -3.83 -6.92
CA PHE A 155 10.68 -3.56 -7.94
C PHE A 155 10.21 -3.72 -9.40
N LEU A 156 8.94 -4.11 -9.63
CA LEU A 156 8.37 -4.10 -10.97
C LEU A 156 7.71 -2.75 -11.24
N PHE A 157 8.24 -2.04 -12.24
CA PHE A 157 7.67 -0.80 -12.73
C PHE A 157 7.32 -0.95 -14.20
N LEU A 158 6.09 -0.63 -14.55
CA LEU A 158 5.57 -0.71 -15.92
C LEU A 158 5.16 0.67 -16.40
N SER A 159 5.38 0.95 -17.68
CA SER A 159 4.80 2.15 -18.32
C SER A 159 3.36 1.82 -18.70
N ILE A 160 2.42 2.48 -18.03
CA ILE A 160 0.98 2.28 -18.21
C ILE A 160 0.36 3.56 -18.78
N THR A 161 -0.46 3.41 -19.82
CA THR A 161 -1.26 4.52 -20.35
C THR A 161 -2.65 4.49 -19.73
N ARG A 162 -3.03 5.59 -19.11
CA ARG A 162 -4.33 5.76 -18.43
C ARG A 162 -5.02 7.03 -18.86
N PRO A 163 -6.34 7.13 -18.66
CA PRO A 163 -7.03 8.41 -18.69
C PRO A 163 -6.33 9.42 -17.78
N LYS A 164 -6.27 10.67 -18.18
CA LYS A 164 -5.61 11.75 -17.44
C LYS A 164 -6.29 12.04 -16.11
N TRP A 165 -7.61 11.78 -16.05
CA TRP A 165 -8.43 11.87 -14.84
C TRP A 165 -9.60 10.87 -14.89
N CYS A 166 -10.14 10.52 -13.69
CA CYS A 166 -11.37 9.75 -13.48
C CYS A 166 -12.12 10.28 -12.25
#